data_7a9a4aee2c5db4fe0fc7eb03921ab558
#
_entry.id   7a9a4aee2c5db4fe0fc7eb03921ab558
#
_cell.length_a   1.000
_cell.length_b   1.000
_cell.length_c   1.000
_cell.angle_alpha   90.00
_cell.angle_beta   90.00
_cell.angle_gamma   90.00
#
_symmetry.space_group_name_H-M   'P 1'
#
loop_
_entity.id
_entity.type
_entity.pdbx_description
1 polymer ?
#
loop_
_entity_poly.entity_id
_entity_poly.type
_entity_poly.pdbx_seq_one_letter_code
_entity_poly.pdbx_strand_id
1 'polypeptide(L)'
;VHQMRLRMINSPLFNGEYIWAAILYTDTIERGITELLRNKGIESYVKIDSGCEADGTLKAFDVEAMIEFAHENDCTGTKMRSIVKTTDSIDPILKQQFEIAQTIVNNGLTPIVEPEVPIDLKEKRDTEIQLRHAMEDYLDNFNGQVILKLTLPEEVNLYAELALHKNVKKLVGLSGGYSTTEAVTRLSQQLDMSASFSRGLSEGLLAHQHDDDFNKKISTNIKRIEGASS
;
A
#
# COMPACT_ATOMS: atom_id res chain seq x y z
N VAL A 1 4.88 -1.23 20.55
CA VAL A 1 4.35 -1.02 19.17
C VAL A 1 2.85 -0.75 19.22
N HIS A 2 1.99 -1.59 19.84
CA HIS A 2 0.53 -1.44 19.85
C HIS A 2 0.07 -0.10 20.46
N GLN A 3 0.59 0.27 21.64
CA GLN A 3 0.27 1.56 22.29
C GLN A 3 0.58 2.77 21.40
N MET A 4 1.68 2.72 20.64
CA MET A 4 2.02 3.76 19.68
C MET A 4 1.00 3.84 18.54
N ARG A 5 0.55 2.70 17.99
CA ARG A 5 -0.50 2.66 16.96
C ARG A 5 -1.80 3.26 17.47
N LEU A 6 -2.24 2.87 18.68
CA LEU A 6 -3.44 3.44 19.32
C LEU A 6 -3.31 4.97 19.51
N ARG A 7 -2.15 5.44 19.96
CA ARG A 7 -1.90 6.87 20.14
C ARG A 7 -1.95 7.62 18.82
N MET A 8 -1.39 7.06 17.74
CA MET A 8 -1.48 7.64 16.39
C MET A 8 -2.95 7.70 15.92
N ILE A 9 -3.68 6.60 16.01
CA ILE A 9 -5.08 6.51 15.56
C ILE A 9 -5.97 7.49 16.33
N ASN A 10 -5.71 7.70 17.62
CA ASN A 10 -6.48 8.63 18.45
C ASN A 10 -6.16 10.09 18.20
N SER A 11 -5.13 10.42 17.41
CA SER A 11 -4.80 11.80 17.07
C SER A 11 -5.91 12.46 16.24
N PRO A 12 -6.15 13.78 16.41
CA PRO A 12 -7.29 14.47 15.78
C PRO A 12 -7.34 14.37 14.27
N LEU A 13 -6.21 14.55 13.57
CA LEU A 13 -6.15 14.50 12.10
C LEU A 13 -6.00 13.07 11.54
N PHE A 14 -5.90 12.06 12.40
CA PHE A 14 -5.91 10.67 11.94
C PHE A 14 -7.38 10.24 11.74
N ASN A 15 -7.96 10.60 10.60
CA ASN A 15 -9.35 10.35 10.26
C ASN A 15 -9.53 10.26 8.73
N GLY A 16 -10.73 9.86 8.27
CA GLY A 16 -11.04 9.62 6.87
C GLY A 16 -11.00 10.85 5.95
N GLU A 17 -10.90 12.07 6.50
CA GLU A 17 -10.68 13.28 5.70
C GLU A 17 -9.27 13.30 5.10
N TYR A 18 -8.27 12.80 5.84
CA TYR A 18 -6.85 12.81 5.45
C TYR A 18 -6.28 11.43 5.11
N ILE A 19 -6.86 10.37 5.69
CA ILE A 19 -6.36 9.00 5.56
C ILE A 19 -7.50 8.12 5.06
N TRP A 20 -7.44 7.74 3.79
CA TRP A 20 -8.48 6.91 3.20
C TRP A 20 -8.49 5.49 3.78
N ALA A 21 -7.33 4.85 3.92
CA ALA A 21 -7.23 3.46 4.36
C ALA A 21 -5.96 3.17 5.15
N ALA A 22 -6.00 2.09 5.92
CA ALA A 22 -4.85 1.53 6.65
C ALA A 22 -4.62 0.07 6.27
N ILE A 23 -3.35 -0.28 6.00
CA ILE A 23 -2.92 -1.66 5.78
C ILE A 23 -2.40 -2.22 7.11
N LEU A 24 -3.00 -3.30 7.58
CA LEU A 24 -2.79 -3.86 8.91
C LEU A 24 -2.27 -5.30 8.83
N TYR A 25 -1.51 -5.69 9.84
CA TYR A 25 -1.19 -7.10 10.09
C TYR A 25 -2.32 -7.76 10.88
N THR A 26 -2.45 -9.07 10.77
CA THR A 26 -3.48 -9.87 11.47
C THR A 26 -3.45 -9.64 12.99
N ASP A 27 -2.25 -9.64 13.62
CA ASP A 27 -2.08 -9.36 15.05
C ASP A 27 -2.63 -7.99 15.51
N THR A 28 -2.66 -7.03 14.60
CA THR A 28 -3.18 -5.69 14.85
C THR A 28 -4.69 -5.67 14.73
N ILE A 29 -5.23 -6.39 13.77
CA ILE A 29 -6.67 -6.55 13.52
C ILE A 29 -7.32 -7.28 14.69
N GLU A 30 -6.75 -8.40 15.13
CA GLU A 30 -7.21 -9.20 16.29
C GLU A 30 -7.30 -8.40 17.60
N ARG A 31 -6.64 -7.25 17.66
CA ARG A 31 -6.72 -6.31 18.80
C ARG A 31 -7.83 -5.25 18.65
N GLY A 32 -8.73 -5.40 17.68
CA GLY A 32 -9.90 -4.54 17.50
C GLY A 32 -9.61 -3.19 16.83
N ILE A 33 -8.49 -3.05 16.12
CA ILE A 33 -8.13 -1.78 15.47
C ILE A 33 -9.06 -1.43 14.30
N THR A 34 -9.65 -2.40 13.62
CA THR A 34 -10.57 -2.18 12.49
C THR A 34 -11.79 -1.36 12.88
N GLU A 35 -12.39 -1.63 14.05
CA GLU A 35 -13.52 -0.86 14.56
C GLU A 35 -13.14 0.60 14.84
N LEU A 36 -11.96 0.84 15.44
CA LEU A 36 -11.47 2.20 15.71
C LEU A 36 -11.25 2.98 14.41
N LEU A 37 -10.72 2.34 13.38
CA LEU A 37 -10.51 2.96 12.06
C LEU A 37 -11.85 3.25 11.37
N ARG A 38 -12.77 2.30 11.38
CA ARG A 38 -14.12 2.47 10.81
C ARG A 38 -14.85 3.64 11.44
N ASN A 39 -14.79 3.80 12.78
CA ASN A 39 -15.39 4.92 13.50
C ASN A 39 -14.78 6.28 13.12
N LYS A 40 -13.61 6.28 12.49
CA LYS A 40 -12.94 7.47 11.96
C LYS A 40 -13.08 7.61 10.44
N GLY A 41 -13.86 6.76 9.78
CA GLY A 41 -14.08 6.78 8.34
C GLY A 41 -12.90 6.26 7.53
N ILE A 42 -12.04 5.40 8.12
CA ILE A 42 -10.85 4.84 7.49
C ILE A 42 -11.10 3.35 7.16
N GLU A 43 -10.88 2.99 5.90
CA GLU A 43 -10.97 1.59 5.45
C GLU A 43 -9.81 0.75 5.99
N SER A 44 -10.05 -0.54 6.20
CA SER A 44 -9.02 -1.49 6.67
C SER A 44 -8.71 -2.53 5.61
N TYR A 45 -7.41 -2.74 5.35
CA TYR A 45 -6.89 -3.78 4.46
C TYR A 45 -5.96 -4.69 5.23
N VAL A 46 -6.14 -6.00 5.13
CA VAL A 46 -5.26 -6.96 5.81
C VAL A 46 -4.09 -7.36 4.92
N LYS A 47 -2.87 -7.34 5.48
CA LYS A 47 -1.70 -7.94 4.83
C LYS A 47 -1.79 -9.45 4.91
N ILE A 48 -1.90 -10.12 3.75
CA ILE A 48 -2.14 -11.57 3.67
C ILE A 48 -0.90 -12.40 3.34
N ASP A 49 0.15 -11.81 2.76
CA ASP A 49 1.37 -12.53 2.41
C ASP A 49 2.25 -12.83 3.62
N SER A 50 2.95 -13.96 3.58
CA SER A 50 3.94 -14.40 4.58
C SER A 50 5.39 -14.03 4.19
N GLY A 51 5.58 -13.18 3.19
CA GLY A 51 6.87 -12.76 2.63
C GLY A 51 7.15 -13.38 1.27
N CYS A 52 8.38 -13.21 0.78
CA CYS A 52 8.76 -13.62 -0.57
C CYS A 52 9.76 -14.77 -0.56
N GLU A 53 9.72 -15.54 -1.65
CA GLU A 53 10.74 -16.51 -2.03
C GLU A 53 12.02 -15.82 -2.55
N ALA A 54 13.04 -16.61 -2.85
CA ALA A 54 14.32 -16.09 -3.32
C ALA A 54 14.22 -15.35 -4.66
N ASP A 55 13.27 -15.72 -5.52
CA ASP A 55 12.99 -15.06 -6.81
C ASP A 55 12.10 -13.81 -6.71
N GLY A 56 11.57 -13.53 -5.52
CA GLY A 56 10.72 -12.38 -5.25
C GLY A 56 9.21 -12.65 -5.35
N THR A 57 8.79 -13.83 -5.78
CA THR A 57 7.39 -14.27 -5.73
C THR A 57 6.92 -14.45 -4.28
N LEU A 58 5.60 -14.51 -4.06
CA LEU A 58 5.04 -14.74 -2.73
C LEU A 58 5.32 -16.18 -2.28
N LYS A 59 5.69 -16.34 -1.01
CA LYS A 59 5.65 -17.66 -0.36
C LYS A 59 4.22 -18.16 -0.33
N ALA A 60 4.07 -19.49 -0.40
CA ALA A 60 2.76 -20.12 -0.27
C ALA A 60 2.06 -19.74 1.03
N PHE A 61 0.79 -19.43 0.96
CA PHE A 61 -0.09 -19.17 2.10
C PHE A 61 -1.52 -19.57 1.73
N ASP A 62 -2.37 -19.73 2.72
CA ASP A 62 -3.78 -20.08 2.51
C ASP A 62 -4.58 -18.81 2.19
N VAL A 63 -4.94 -18.65 0.91
CA VAL A 63 -5.66 -17.47 0.39
C VAL A 63 -7.10 -17.48 0.92
N GLU A 64 -7.75 -18.62 0.95
CA GLU A 64 -9.12 -18.81 1.42
C GLU A 64 -9.25 -18.45 2.89
N ALA A 65 -8.36 -18.96 3.74
CA ALA A 65 -8.33 -18.62 5.15
C ALA A 65 -8.10 -17.10 5.38
N MET A 66 -7.30 -16.45 4.53
CA MET A 66 -7.08 -15.01 4.64
C MET A 66 -8.27 -14.17 4.17
N ILE A 67 -9.03 -14.67 3.20
CA ILE A 67 -10.29 -14.07 2.77
C ILE A 67 -11.34 -14.18 3.88
N GLU A 68 -11.50 -15.36 4.49
CA GLU A 68 -12.38 -15.57 5.64
C GLU A 68 -12.02 -14.65 6.79
N PHE A 69 -10.74 -14.58 7.16
CA PHE A 69 -10.24 -13.65 8.18
C PHE A 69 -10.59 -12.18 7.87
N ALA A 70 -10.46 -11.76 6.61
CA ALA A 70 -10.79 -10.39 6.20
C ALA A 70 -12.28 -10.08 6.38
N HIS A 71 -13.16 -11.01 6.03
CA HIS A 71 -14.60 -10.88 6.22
C HIS A 71 -14.99 -10.84 7.71
N GLU A 72 -14.46 -11.76 8.51
CA GLU A 72 -14.73 -11.83 9.95
C GLU A 72 -14.32 -10.56 10.72
N ASN A 73 -13.37 -9.82 10.17
CA ASN A 73 -12.82 -8.61 10.80
C ASN A 73 -13.22 -7.31 10.08
N ASP A 74 -14.26 -7.33 9.25
CA ASP A 74 -14.76 -6.17 8.52
C ASP A 74 -13.69 -5.43 7.69
N CYS A 75 -12.73 -6.15 7.12
CA CYS A 75 -11.76 -5.55 6.22
C CYS A 75 -12.38 -5.29 4.84
N THR A 76 -12.08 -4.14 4.24
CA THR A 76 -12.49 -3.78 2.88
C THR A 76 -11.76 -4.62 1.83
N GLY A 77 -10.56 -5.11 2.17
CA GLY A 77 -9.76 -5.88 1.25
C GLY A 77 -8.44 -6.37 1.83
N THR A 78 -7.56 -6.75 0.95
CA THR A 78 -6.29 -7.41 1.27
C THR A 78 -5.11 -6.69 0.66
N LYS A 79 -3.89 -7.00 1.12
CA LYS A 79 -2.64 -6.53 0.53
C LYS A 79 -1.62 -7.66 0.48
N MET A 80 -0.95 -7.82 -0.66
CA MET A 80 0.16 -8.76 -0.85
C MET A 80 1.33 -8.04 -1.51
N ARG A 81 2.56 -8.39 -1.09
CA ARG A 81 3.79 -7.74 -1.56
C ARG A 81 4.78 -8.75 -2.11
N SER A 82 5.17 -8.59 -3.37
CA SER A 82 6.30 -9.26 -4.01
C SER A 82 7.47 -8.29 -4.21
N ILE A 83 8.65 -8.80 -4.54
CA ILE A 83 9.85 -7.98 -4.80
C ILE A 83 10.36 -8.27 -6.21
N VAL A 84 10.27 -7.29 -7.09
CA VAL A 84 10.80 -7.35 -8.46
C VAL A 84 12.32 -7.17 -8.43
N LYS A 85 13.07 -8.25 -8.51
CA LYS A 85 14.55 -8.26 -8.41
C LYS A 85 15.24 -8.07 -9.74
N THR A 86 14.60 -8.49 -10.81
CA THR A 86 15.07 -8.40 -12.20
C THR A 86 13.86 -8.24 -13.12
N THR A 87 14.09 -7.83 -14.34
CA THR A 87 13.03 -7.78 -15.36
C THR A 87 12.39 -9.15 -15.62
N ASP A 88 13.16 -10.24 -15.58
CA ASP A 88 12.65 -11.60 -15.76
C ASP A 88 11.71 -12.05 -14.62
N SER A 89 11.77 -11.41 -13.45
CA SER A 89 10.88 -11.70 -12.32
C SER A 89 9.51 -11.02 -12.43
N ILE A 90 9.31 -10.10 -13.38
CA ILE A 90 8.08 -9.32 -13.52
C ILE A 90 6.89 -10.24 -13.83
N ASP A 91 6.97 -11.02 -14.90
CA ASP A 91 5.84 -11.85 -15.33
C ASP A 91 5.43 -12.93 -14.30
N PRO A 92 6.35 -13.73 -13.72
CA PRO A 92 5.97 -14.67 -12.64
C PRO A 92 5.31 -13.97 -11.44
N ILE A 93 5.79 -12.79 -11.04
CA ILE A 93 5.23 -12.02 -9.93
C ILE A 93 3.83 -11.51 -10.26
N LEU A 94 3.64 -10.88 -11.41
CA LEU A 94 2.34 -10.36 -11.81
C LEU A 94 1.32 -11.48 -12.00
N LYS A 95 1.70 -12.57 -12.66
CA LYS A 95 0.85 -13.75 -12.81
C LYS A 95 0.33 -14.22 -11.46
N GLN A 96 1.22 -14.47 -10.50
CA GLN A 96 0.84 -14.94 -9.16
C GLN A 96 -0.06 -13.92 -8.44
N GLN A 97 0.30 -12.65 -8.43
CA GLN A 97 -0.49 -11.63 -7.73
C GLN A 97 -1.87 -11.41 -8.36
N PHE A 98 -1.99 -11.39 -9.70
CA PHE A 98 -3.27 -11.21 -10.36
C PHE A 98 -4.17 -12.45 -10.28
N GLU A 99 -3.63 -13.68 -10.27
CA GLU A 99 -4.40 -14.89 -9.98
C GLU A 99 -5.00 -14.86 -8.56
N ILE A 100 -4.20 -14.50 -7.55
CA ILE A 100 -4.69 -14.31 -6.18
C ILE A 100 -5.68 -13.15 -6.10
N ALA A 101 -5.39 -12.02 -6.75
CA ALA A 101 -6.27 -10.85 -6.79
C ALA A 101 -7.65 -11.20 -7.38
N GLN A 102 -7.70 -12.04 -8.42
CA GLN A 102 -8.97 -12.50 -9.01
C GLN A 102 -9.80 -13.33 -8.01
N THR A 103 -9.15 -14.20 -7.24
CA THR A 103 -9.82 -14.94 -6.16
C THR A 103 -10.39 -13.99 -5.10
N ILE A 104 -9.64 -12.98 -4.70
CA ILE A 104 -10.05 -11.98 -3.71
C ILE A 104 -11.25 -11.17 -4.21
N VAL A 105 -11.22 -10.69 -5.46
CA VAL A 105 -12.34 -9.96 -6.08
C VAL A 105 -13.59 -10.82 -6.19
N ASN A 106 -13.45 -12.09 -6.58
CA ASN A 106 -14.57 -13.02 -6.69
C ASN A 106 -15.27 -13.28 -5.33
N ASN A 107 -14.57 -13.00 -4.23
CA ASN A 107 -15.10 -13.04 -2.87
C ASN A 107 -15.54 -11.67 -2.32
N GLY A 108 -15.66 -10.65 -3.17
CA GLY A 108 -16.21 -9.33 -2.80
C GLY A 108 -15.24 -8.42 -2.06
N LEU A 109 -13.95 -8.74 -2.01
CA LEU A 109 -12.91 -7.92 -1.40
C LEU A 109 -12.10 -7.17 -2.46
N THR A 110 -11.47 -6.06 -2.08
CA THR A 110 -10.58 -5.30 -2.97
C THR A 110 -9.12 -5.68 -2.71
N PRO A 111 -8.37 -6.24 -3.68
CA PRO A 111 -6.95 -6.54 -3.51
C PRO A 111 -6.07 -5.30 -3.72
N ILE A 112 -5.04 -5.16 -2.89
CA ILE A 112 -3.88 -4.28 -3.16
C ILE A 112 -2.75 -5.16 -3.68
N VAL A 113 -2.37 -4.94 -4.94
CA VAL A 113 -1.27 -5.59 -5.65
C VAL A 113 -0.01 -4.73 -5.49
N GLU A 114 1.04 -5.27 -4.88
CA GLU A 114 2.26 -4.54 -4.54
C GLU A 114 3.51 -5.27 -5.08
N PRO A 115 3.81 -5.17 -6.40
CA PRO A 115 5.09 -5.60 -6.96
C PRO A 115 6.12 -4.50 -6.72
N GLU A 116 6.80 -4.56 -5.58
CA GLU A 116 7.79 -3.55 -5.18
C GLU A 116 9.08 -3.68 -5.98
N VAL A 117 9.49 -2.61 -6.66
CA VAL A 117 10.82 -2.48 -7.26
C VAL A 117 11.75 -1.84 -6.22
N PRO A 118 12.85 -2.51 -5.78
CA PRO A 118 13.78 -1.94 -4.80
C PRO A 118 14.38 -0.62 -5.28
N ILE A 119 14.50 0.35 -4.37
CA ILE A 119 15.02 1.69 -4.74
C ILE A 119 16.51 1.70 -5.10
N ASP A 120 17.25 0.69 -4.68
CA ASP A 120 18.67 0.47 -4.94
C ASP A 120 18.93 -0.49 -6.10
N LEU A 121 17.88 -0.91 -6.82
CA LEU A 121 18.04 -1.75 -8.00
C LEU A 121 18.79 -0.96 -9.09
N LYS A 122 19.88 -1.53 -9.63
CA LYS A 122 20.75 -0.86 -10.60
C LYS A 122 20.02 -0.43 -11.87
N GLU A 123 19.09 -1.28 -12.36
CA GLU A 123 18.28 -1.02 -13.54
C GLU A 123 16.83 -0.62 -13.17
N LYS A 124 16.66 0.10 -12.04
CA LYS A 124 15.34 0.45 -11.51
C LYS A 124 14.43 1.09 -12.55
N ARG A 125 14.93 2.12 -13.25
CA ARG A 125 14.16 2.85 -14.27
C ARG A 125 13.65 1.92 -15.39
N ASP A 126 14.50 1.10 -15.95
CA ASP A 126 14.14 0.21 -17.07
C ASP A 126 13.21 -0.91 -16.59
N THR A 127 13.42 -1.40 -15.36
CA THR A 127 12.54 -2.37 -14.72
C THR A 127 11.14 -1.80 -14.48
N GLU A 128 11.04 -0.56 -14.03
CA GLU A 128 9.76 0.14 -13.82
C GLU A 128 8.99 0.35 -15.12
N ILE A 129 9.67 0.69 -16.21
CA ILE A 129 9.06 0.82 -17.53
C ILE A 129 8.50 -0.53 -18.02
N GLN A 130 9.25 -1.61 -17.87
CA GLN A 130 8.79 -2.95 -18.25
C GLN A 130 7.65 -3.43 -17.34
N LEU A 131 7.74 -3.15 -16.03
CA LEU A 131 6.67 -3.44 -15.09
C LEU A 131 5.36 -2.72 -15.48
N ARG A 132 5.44 -1.44 -15.83
CA ARG A 132 4.27 -0.67 -16.26
C ARG A 132 3.59 -1.32 -17.47
N HIS A 133 4.34 -1.68 -18.51
CA HIS A 133 3.78 -2.32 -19.71
C HIS A 133 3.16 -3.70 -19.39
N ALA A 134 3.88 -4.52 -18.63
CA ALA A 134 3.34 -5.82 -18.24
C ALA A 134 2.06 -5.69 -17.40
N MET A 135 1.98 -4.69 -16.50
CA MET A 135 0.78 -4.45 -15.71
C MET A 135 -0.42 -4.05 -16.55
N GLU A 136 -0.25 -3.29 -17.64
CA GLU A 136 -1.34 -2.97 -18.58
C GLU A 136 -1.94 -4.25 -19.18
N ASP A 137 -1.10 -5.18 -19.63
CA ASP A 137 -1.57 -6.46 -20.20
C ASP A 137 -2.35 -7.30 -19.17
N TYR A 138 -1.89 -7.36 -17.91
CA TYR A 138 -2.61 -8.04 -16.84
C TYR A 138 -3.92 -7.35 -16.48
N LEU A 139 -3.95 -6.02 -16.41
CA LEU A 139 -5.16 -5.24 -16.11
C LEU A 139 -6.21 -5.38 -17.21
N ASP A 140 -5.82 -5.41 -18.48
CA ASP A 140 -6.74 -5.60 -19.61
C ASP A 140 -7.50 -6.93 -19.55
N ASN A 141 -6.85 -7.98 -19.00
CA ASN A 141 -7.41 -9.31 -18.84
C ASN A 141 -8.04 -9.56 -17.45
N PHE A 142 -8.00 -8.57 -16.54
CA PHE A 142 -8.50 -8.71 -15.19
C PHE A 142 -10.01 -8.38 -15.11
N ASN A 143 -10.75 -9.18 -14.34
CA ASN A 143 -12.18 -8.95 -14.15
C ASN A 143 -12.48 -8.41 -12.75
N GLY A 144 -12.55 -7.10 -12.63
CA GLY A 144 -12.82 -6.39 -11.38
C GLY A 144 -11.92 -5.18 -11.20
N GLN A 145 -11.76 -4.72 -9.96
CA GLN A 145 -10.90 -3.58 -9.64
C GLN A 145 -9.83 -3.96 -8.63
N VAL A 146 -8.63 -3.42 -8.84
CA VAL A 146 -7.48 -3.53 -7.92
C VAL A 146 -7.01 -2.15 -7.48
N ILE A 147 -6.31 -2.13 -6.35
CA ILE A 147 -5.47 -1.01 -5.97
C ILE A 147 -4.04 -1.39 -6.32
N LEU A 148 -3.35 -0.51 -7.05
CA LEU A 148 -1.94 -0.67 -7.34
C LEU A 148 -1.11 0.07 -6.31
N LYS A 149 -0.17 -0.63 -5.68
CA LYS A 149 0.78 -0.02 -4.76
C LYS A 149 2.19 -0.21 -5.29
N LEU A 150 2.76 0.87 -5.83
CA LEU A 150 4.00 0.84 -6.59
C LEU A 150 5.10 1.66 -5.92
N THR A 151 6.35 1.28 -6.16
CA THR A 151 7.51 2.09 -5.76
C THR A 151 7.44 3.44 -6.49
N LEU A 152 7.72 4.53 -5.79
CA LEU A 152 7.84 5.85 -6.41
C LEU A 152 8.86 5.79 -7.56
N PRO A 153 8.44 6.11 -8.81
CA PRO A 153 9.25 5.84 -9.99
C PRO A 153 10.40 6.83 -10.19
N GLU A 154 11.35 6.44 -11.03
CA GLU A 154 12.41 7.35 -11.51
C GLU A 154 11.88 8.37 -12.51
N GLU A 155 10.91 8.00 -13.33
CA GLU A 155 10.30 8.89 -14.31
C GLU A 155 9.05 9.57 -13.74
N VAL A 156 8.92 10.85 -14.03
CA VAL A 156 7.72 11.63 -13.69
C VAL A 156 6.52 11.07 -14.48
N ASN A 157 5.42 10.81 -13.77
CA ASN A 157 4.16 10.31 -14.33
C ASN A 157 4.23 8.96 -15.05
N LEU A 158 5.24 8.12 -14.75
CA LEU A 158 5.39 6.81 -15.39
C LEU A 158 4.11 5.94 -15.30
N TYR A 159 3.41 6.02 -14.19
CA TYR A 159 2.23 5.19 -13.90
C TYR A 159 0.89 5.91 -14.06
N ALA A 160 0.88 7.15 -14.59
CA ALA A 160 -0.35 7.95 -14.70
C ALA A 160 -1.44 7.26 -15.54
N GLU A 161 -1.06 6.59 -16.63
CA GLU A 161 -2.02 5.85 -17.48
C GLU A 161 -2.61 4.64 -16.76
N LEU A 162 -1.84 3.97 -15.88
CA LEU A 162 -2.36 2.89 -15.03
C LEU A 162 -3.42 3.41 -14.06
N ALA A 163 -3.26 4.62 -13.53
CA ALA A 163 -4.24 5.22 -12.62
C ALA A 163 -5.61 5.43 -13.30
N LEU A 164 -5.61 5.68 -14.59
CA LEU A 164 -6.82 5.91 -15.41
C LEU A 164 -7.45 4.61 -15.94
N HIS A 165 -6.78 3.47 -15.73
CA HIS A 165 -7.30 2.20 -16.24
C HIS A 165 -8.59 1.80 -15.50
N LYS A 166 -9.62 1.35 -16.25
CA LYS A 166 -10.97 1.01 -15.71
C LYS A 166 -10.96 -0.01 -14.56
N ASN A 167 -9.95 -0.90 -14.54
CA ASN A 167 -9.79 -1.94 -13.51
C ASN A 167 -8.89 -1.49 -12.35
N VAL A 168 -8.45 -0.24 -12.31
CA VAL A 168 -7.68 0.35 -11.21
C VAL A 168 -8.59 1.25 -10.38
N LYS A 169 -8.87 0.86 -9.14
CA LYS A 169 -9.64 1.65 -8.19
C LYS A 169 -8.82 2.83 -7.67
N LYS A 170 -7.53 2.63 -7.44
CA LYS A 170 -6.60 3.64 -6.93
C LYS A 170 -5.15 3.25 -7.19
N LEU A 171 -4.32 4.25 -7.45
CA LEU A 171 -2.87 4.12 -7.50
C LEU A 171 -2.25 4.77 -6.27
N VAL A 172 -1.39 4.03 -5.56
CA VAL A 172 -0.69 4.54 -4.38
C VAL A 172 0.82 4.27 -4.47
N GLY A 173 1.61 5.27 -4.06
CA GLY A 173 3.07 5.19 -4.04
C GLY A 173 3.60 4.70 -2.70
N LEU A 174 4.52 3.75 -2.70
CA LEU A 174 5.28 3.33 -1.52
C LEU A 174 6.67 4.03 -1.50
N SER A 175 7.17 4.31 -0.30
CA SER A 175 8.48 4.98 -0.15
C SER A 175 9.69 4.07 -0.38
N GLY A 176 9.55 2.74 -0.27
CA GLY A 176 10.57 1.72 -0.60
C GLY A 176 11.92 1.83 0.13
N GLY A 177 12.09 2.82 0.99
CA GLY A 177 13.37 3.11 1.65
C GLY A 177 13.85 4.55 1.45
N TYR A 178 13.25 5.31 0.53
CA TYR A 178 13.48 6.75 0.46
C TYR A 178 13.21 7.43 1.81
N SER A 179 13.95 8.49 2.11
CA SER A 179 13.61 9.38 3.22
C SER A 179 12.21 9.98 3.01
N THR A 180 11.55 10.40 4.07
CA THR A 180 10.23 11.03 3.95
C THR A 180 10.27 12.26 3.03
N THR A 181 11.35 13.05 3.09
CA THR A 181 11.52 14.22 2.21
C THR A 181 11.61 13.81 0.75
N GLU A 182 12.44 12.85 0.43
CA GLU A 182 12.61 12.33 -0.93
C GLU A 182 11.29 11.72 -1.45
N ALA A 183 10.64 10.88 -0.62
CA ALA A 183 9.38 10.25 -0.99
C ALA A 183 8.27 11.28 -1.27
N VAL A 184 8.15 12.31 -0.45
CA VAL A 184 7.18 13.42 -0.66
C VAL A 184 7.51 14.19 -1.94
N THR A 185 8.79 14.50 -2.18
CA THR A 185 9.22 15.19 -3.41
C THR A 185 8.91 14.38 -4.67
N ARG A 186 9.21 13.07 -4.66
CA ARG A 186 8.90 12.18 -5.81
C ARG A 186 7.40 12.05 -6.03
N LEU A 187 6.63 11.90 -4.95
CA LEU A 187 5.18 11.76 -5.02
C LEU A 187 4.52 13.02 -5.62
N SER A 188 4.94 14.21 -5.20
CA SER A 188 4.39 15.47 -5.71
C SER A 188 4.63 15.72 -7.21
N GLN A 189 5.44 14.89 -7.84
CA GLN A 189 5.69 14.89 -9.28
C GLN A 189 4.85 13.86 -10.05
N GLN A 190 4.00 13.09 -9.34
CA GLN A 190 3.16 12.06 -9.94
C GLN A 190 1.71 12.53 -10.03
N LEU A 191 1.06 12.32 -11.16
CA LEU A 191 -0.37 12.55 -11.35
C LEU A 191 -1.16 11.33 -10.90
N ASP A 192 -2.31 11.55 -10.28
CA ASP A 192 -3.27 10.53 -9.85
C ASP A 192 -2.67 9.46 -8.92
N MET A 193 -1.63 9.81 -8.16
CA MET A 193 -0.97 8.93 -7.20
C MET A 193 -1.08 9.49 -5.78
N SER A 194 -1.65 8.71 -4.88
CA SER A 194 -1.69 9.04 -3.45
C SER A 194 -0.58 8.34 -2.67
N ALA A 195 -0.27 8.84 -1.47
CA ALA A 195 0.74 8.23 -0.61
C ALA A 195 0.28 6.94 0.07
N SER A 196 1.19 5.98 0.20
CA SER A 196 1.07 4.84 1.13
C SER A 196 2.34 4.73 2.00
N PHE A 197 2.53 5.71 2.91
CA PHE A 197 3.75 5.89 3.69
C PHE A 197 3.51 5.63 5.17
N SER A 198 3.95 4.49 5.71
CA SER A 198 3.83 4.22 7.15
C SER A 198 4.98 4.84 7.95
N ARG A 199 6.23 4.76 7.48
CA ARG A 199 7.38 5.34 8.16
C ARG A 199 7.35 6.86 8.18
N GLY A 200 6.97 7.50 7.09
CA GLY A 200 6.81 8.96 7.02
C GLY A 200 5.75 9.48 7.98
N LEU A 201 4.67 8.73 8.17
CA LEU A 201 3.61 9.08 9.11
C LEU A 201 4.09 9.06 10.57
N SER A 202 4.94 8.09 10.93
CA SER A 202 5.49 7.95 12.29
C SER A 202 6.80 8.70 12.53
N GLU A 203 7.31 9.43 11.55
CA GLU A 203 8.61 10.13 11.64
C GLU A 203 8.63 11.11 12.80
N GLY A 204 9.62 10.96 13.71
CA GLY A 204 9.81 11.83 14.87
C GLY A 204 8.77 11.68 15.98
N LEU A 205 7.91 10.66 15.93
CA LEU A 205 7.02 10.31 17.04
C LEU A 205 7.77 9.47 18.08
N LEU A 206 7.68 9.87 19.35
CA LEU A 206 8.29 9.17 20.47
C LEU A 206 7.23 8.79 21.52
N ALA A 207 7.38 7.62 22.13
CA ALA A 207 6.40 7.11 23.09
C ALA A 207 6.21 7.99 24.34
N HIS A 208 7.24 8.75 24.71
CA HIS A 208 7.26 9.60 25.91
C HIS A 208 6.98 11.08 25.64
N GLN A 209 6.65 11.45 24.37
CA GLN A 209 6.24 12.84 24.07
C GLN A 209 4.97 13.21 24.83
N HIS A 210 4.85 14.49 25.20
CA HIS A 210 3.57 15.04 25.65
C HIS A 210 2.52 14.94 24.55
N ASP A 211 1.23 14.84 24.91
CA ASP A 211 0.16 14.60 23.92
C ASP A 211 0.03 15.74 22.90
N ASP A 212 0.20 16.99 23.33
CA ASP A 212 0.15 18.15 22.43
C ASP A 212 1.27 18.11 21.39
N ASP A 213 2.50 17.79 21.80
CA ASP A 213 3.66 17.67 20.89
C ASP A 213 3.51 16.49 19.95
N PHE A 214 3.02 15.36 20.46
CA PHE A 214 2.75 14.17 19.66
C PHE A 214 1.68 14.46 18.59
N ASN A 215 0.54 15.05 18.99
CA ASN A 215 -0.55 15.39 18.10
C ASN A 215 -0.13 16.45 17.06
N LYS A 216 0.65 17.45 17.44
CA LYS A 216 1.21 18.43 16.54
C LYS A 216 2.16 17.79 15.51
N LYS A 217 3.02 16.88 15.96
CA LYS A 217 3.98 16.20 15.08
C LYS A 217 3.29 15.29 14.07
N ILE A 218 2.37 14.43 14.51
CA ILE A 218 1.63 13.55 13.59
C ILE A 218 0.76 14.34 12.62
N SER A 219 0.13 15.42 13.06
CA SER A 219 -0.66 16.32 12.20
C SER A 219 0.21 16.98 11.13
N THR A 220 1.43 17.37 11.46
CA THR A 220 2.39 17.89 10.49
C THR A 220 2.77 16.85 9.46
N ASN A 221 3.03 15.61 9.90
CA ASN A 221 3.37 14.50 9.01
C ASN A 221 2.21 14.17 8.05
N ILE A 222 0.98 14.09 8.57
CA ILE A 222 -0.23 13.83 7.76
C ILE A 222 -0.38 14.90 6.68
N LYS A 223 -0.39 16.18 7.04
CA LYS A 223 -0.56 17.28 6.08
C LYS A 223 0.54 17.33 5.04
N ARG A 224 1.79 17.04 5.42
CA ARG A 224 2.92 16.99 4.50
C ARG A 224 2.77 15.88 3.46
N ILE A 225 2.28 14.71 3.87
CA ILE A 225 2.11 13.55 3.00
C ILE A 225 0.86 13.74 2.10
N GLU A 226 -0.24 14.20 2.69
CA GLU A 226 -1.48 14.47 1.98
C GLU A 226 -1.29 15.56 0.92
N GLY A 227 -0.62 16.67 1.25
CA GLY A 227 -0.35 17.77 0.32
C GLY A 227 0.58 17.39 -0.86
N ALA A 228 1.22 16.22 -0.84
CA ALA A 228 1.99 15.69 -1.97
C ALA A 228 1.19 14.67 -2.81
N SER A 229 0.02 14.26 -2.34
CA SER A 229 -0.87 13.31 -3.01
C SER A 229 -1.75 14.04 -4.04
N SER A 230 -1.98 13.40 -5.18
CA SER A 230 -2.83 13.92 -6.26
C SER A 230 -3.97 12.96 -6.57
#